data_8fa1c2104aff6ab930bbac67a8bcd94f
#
_entry.id   8fa1c2104aff6ab930bbac67a8bcd94f
#
_cell.length_a   1.000
_cell.length_b   1.000
_cell.length_c   1.000
_cell.angle_alpha   90.00
_cell.angle_beta   90.00
_cell.angle_gamma   90.00
#
_symmetry.space_group_name_H-M   'P 1'
#
loop_
_entity.id
_entity.type
_entity.pdbx_description
1 polymer ?
#
loop_
_entity_poly.entity_id
_entity_poly.type
_entity_poly.pdbx_seq_one_letter_code
_entity_poly.pdbx_strand_id
1 'polypeptide(L)'
;MILVTLPPALLPLFPGCPGRHSVSATTVAEAIEALDAAWPSLRDRLCESPDRLRRHIRAFVDGEPAGLATALPEGAELFLMTAISGG
;
A
#
# COMPACT_ATOMS: atom_id res chain seq x y z
N MET A 1 7.74 -3.72 -12.92
CA MET A 1 6.56 -3.04 -12.36
C MET A 1 5.98 -3.85 -11.22
N ILE A 2 5.46 -3.16 -10.24
CA ILE A 2 4.86 -3.78 -9.06
C ILE A 2 3.35 -3.58 -9.15
N LEU A 3 2.59 -4.66 -8.94
CA LEU A 3 1.14 -4.56 -8.87
C LEU A 3 0.74 -4.34 -7.42
N VAL A 4 0.05 -3.22 -7.16
CA VAL A 4 -0.39 -2.87 -5.80
C VAL A 4 -1.90 -2.99 -5.71
N THR A 5 -2.38 -3.69 -4.69
CA THR A 5 -3.81 -3.76 -4.39
C THR A 5 -4.07 -2.94 -3.12
N LEU A 6 -5.00 -2.00 -3.22
CA LEU A 6 -5.37 -1.12 -2.10
C LEU A 6 -6.50 -1.72 -1.28
N PRO A 7 -6.57 -1.37 0.02
CA PRO A 7 -7.70 -1.79 0.85
C PRO A 7 -9.01 -1.21 0.30
N PRO A 8 -10.02 -2.04 0.09
CA PRO A 8 -11.31 -1.52 -0.40
C PRO A 8 -11.91 -0.41 0.48
N ALA A 9 -11.63 -0.45 1.77
CA ALA A 9 -12.16 0.55 2.70
C ALA A 9 -11.65 1.96 2.41
N LEU A 10 -10.51 2.11 1.72
CA LEU A 10 -9.98 3.43 1.40
C LEU A 10 -10.56 4.01 0.12
N LEU A 11 -11.08 3.19 -0.78
CA LEU A 11 -11.51 3.65 -2.10
C LEU A 11 -12.59 4.72 -2.06
N PRO A 12 -13.58 4.68 -1.15
CA PRO A 12 -14.56 5.75 -1.08
C PRO A 12 -13.97 7.12 -0.73
N LEU A 13 -12.78 7.16 -0.13
CA LEU A 13 -12.11 8.41 0.21
C LEU A 13 -11.38 9.03 -0.98
N PHE A 14 -11.22 8.27 -2.05
CA PHE A 14 -10.49 8.70 -3.25
C PHE A 14 -11.34 8.38 -4.48
N PRO A 15 -12.40 9.20 -4.74
CA PRO A 15 -13.31 8.95 -5.86
C PRO A 15 -12.56 8.77 -7.18
N GLY A 16 -12.88 7.70 -7.90
CA GLY A 16 -12.23 7.39 -9.17
C GLY A 16 -10.95 6.59 -9.04
N CYS A 17 -10.46 6.35 -7.81
CA CYS A 17 -9.23 5.61 -7.61
C CYS A 17 -9.48 4.10 -7.80
N PRO A 18 -8.75 3.44 -8.72
CA PRO A 18 -8.88 2.00 -8.86
C PRO A 18 -8.33 1.27 -7.64
N GLY A 19 -8.81 0.06 -7.40
CA GLY A 19 -8.28 -0.75 -6.31
C GLY A 19 -6.92 -1.36 -6.60
N ARG A 20 -6.52 -1.41 -7.87
CA ARG A 20 -5.24 -2.00 -8.30
C ARG A 20 -4.46 -1.00 -9.13
N HIS A 21 -3.15 -0.96 -8.90
CA HIS A 21 -2.24 -0.03 -9.59
C HIS A 21 -0.96 -0.73 -9.98
N SER A 22 -0.37 -0.30 -11.10
CA SER A 22 0.98 -0.72 -11.47
C SER A 22 1.91 0.46 -11.21
N VAL A 23 2.95 0.22 -10.41
CA VAL A 23 3.91 1.27 -10.07
C VAL A 23 5.33 0.75 -10.24
N SER A 24 6.28 1.68 -10.41
CA SER A 24 7.69 1.37 -10.42
C SER A 24 8.24 1.68 -9.04
N ALA A 25 8.72 0.66 -8.35
CA ALA A 25 9.22 0.82 -6.98
C ALA A 25 10.12 -0.34 -6.61
N THR A 26 11.04 -0.12 -5.69
CA THR A 26 11.94 -1.16 -5.19
C THR A 26 11.69 -1.50 -3.73
N THR A 27 10.88 -0.72 -3.04
CA THR A 27 10.45 -1.00 -1.66
C THR A 27 8.97 -0.66 -1.51
N VAL A 28 8.37 -1.20 -0.44
CA VAL A 28 6.97 -0.90 -0.13
C VAL A 28 6.78 0.62 0.05
N ALA A 29 7.72 1.28 0.74
CA ALA A 29 7.64 2.72 0.95
C ALA A 29 7.63 3.48 -0.38
N GLU A 30 8.48 3.09 -1.33
CA GLU A 30 8.51 3.73 -2.64
C GLU A 30 7.21 3.53 -3.41
N ALA A 31 6.61 2.34 -3.30
CA ALA A 31 5.33 2.07 -3.95
C ALA A 31 4.25 3.00 -3.39
N ILE A 32 4.22 3.20 -2.09
CA ILE A 32 3.25 4.08 -1.45
C ILE A 32 3.50 5.54 -1.86
N GLU A 33 4.77 5.96 -1.96
CA GLU A 33 5.10 7.29 -2.44
C GLU A 33 4.60 7.52 -3.87
N ALA A 34 4.77 6.50 -4.74
CA ALA A 34 4.30 6.59 -6.12
C ALA A 34 2.77 6.73 -6.17
N LEU A 35 2.08 6.00 -5.31
CA LEU A 35 0.62 6.11 -5.22
C LEU A 35 0.19 7.47 -4.71
N ASP A 36 0.89 8.01 -3.71
CA ASP A 36 0.57 9.31 -3.15
C ASP A 36 0.76 10.43 -4.17
N ALA A 37 1.74 10.30 -5.06
CA ALA A 37 1.96 11.27 -6.11
C ALA A 37 0.76 11.35 -7.06
N ALA A 38 0.12 10.22 -7.33
CA ALA A 38 -1.05 10.16 -8.21
C ALA A 38 -2.35 10.45 -7.47
N TRP A 39 -2.42 10.08 -6.20
CA TRP A 39 -3.61 10.24 -5.35
C TRP A 39 -3.19 10.89 -4.05
N PRO A 40 -3.10 12.24 -4.01
CA PRO A 40 -2.63 12.96 -2.82
C PRO A 40 -3.40 12.59 -1.56
N SER A 41 -2.66 12.43 -0.47
CA SER A 41 -3.14 12.01 0.85
C SER A 41 -3.32 10.50 1.01
N LEU A 42 -3.06 9.71 -0.04
CA LEU A 42 -3.17 8.26 0.08
C LEU A 42 -2.15 7.73 1.09
N ARG A 43 -0.91 8.27 1.06
CA ARG A 43 0.09 7.86 2.03
C ARG A 43 -0.37 8.13 3.46
N ASP A 44 -1.04 9.25 3.71
CA ASP A 44 -1.50 9.59 5.05
C ASP A 44 -2.54 8.60 5.57
N ARG A 45 -3.27 7.96 4.67
CA ARG A 45 -4.25 6.94 5.06
C ARG A 45 -3.59 5.59 5.33
N LEU A 46 -2.44 5.35 4.74
CA LEU A 46 -1.73 4.07 4.89
C LEU A 46 -0.66 4.13 5.97
N CYS A 47 -0.05 5.29 6.18
CA CYS A 47 1.07 5.45 7.11
C CYS A 47 0.71 6.43 8.22
N GLU A 48 1.17 6.13 9.44
CA GLU A 48 1.02 7.07 10.55
C GLU A 48 2.24 7.98 10.66
N SER A 49 3.36 7.59 10.05
CA SER A 49 4.60 8.35 9.99
C SER A 49 5.38 7.93 8.76
N PRO A 50 6.43 8.66 8.37
CA PRO A 50 7.20 8.31 7.18
C PRO A 50 7.80 6.90 7.18
N ASP A 51 7.98 6.29 8.35
CA ASP A 51 8.63 4.98 8.45
C ASP A 51 7.72 3.91 9.07
N ARG A 52 6.42 4.17 9.22
CA ARG A 52 5.52 3.22 9.87
C ARG A 52 4.13 3.20 9.25
N LEU A 53 3.65 2.01 8.92
CA LEU A 53 2.26 1.81 8.51
C LEU A 53 1.33 2.05 9.70
N ARG A 54 0.09 2.47 9.42
CA ARG A 54 -0.91 2.58 10.47
C ARG A 54 -1.19 1.23 11.07
N ARG A 55 -1.60 1.21 12.33
CA ARG A 55 -1.81 -0.02 13.10
C ARG A 55 -2.75 -1.01 12.42
N HIS A 56 -3.77 -0.51 11.75
CA HIS A 56 -4.78 -1.38 11.14
C HIS A 56 -4.48 -1.67 9.66
N ILE A 57 -3.33 -1.24 9.16
CA ILE A 57 -2.91 -1.54 7.79
C ILE A 57 -1.87 -2.64 7.81
N ARG A 58 -2.05 -3.63 6.93
CA ARG A 58 -1.11 -4.73 6.76
C ARG A 58 -0.62 -4.74 5.33
N ALA A 59 0.65 -5.04 5.16
CA ALA A 59 1.26 -5.18 3.85
C ALA A 59 1.77 -6.60 3.67
N PHE A 60 1.57 -7.13 2.47
CA PHE A 60 2.07 -8.45 2.10
C PHE A 60 2.74 -8.33 0.74
N VAL A 61 3.93 -8.89 0.61
CA VAL A 61 4.64 -8.96 -0.67
C VAL A 61 4.65 -10.43 -1.09
N ASP A 62 4.00 -10.73 -2.20
CA ASP A 62 3.85 -12.10 -2.69
C ASP A 62 3.36 -13.07 -1.60
N GLY A 63 2.44 -12.58 -0.78
CA GLY A 63 1.84 -13.39 0.27
C GLY A 63 2.57 -13.39 1.60
N GLU A 64 3.75 -12.78 1.67
CA GLU A 64 4.53 -12.72 2.90
C GLU A 64 4.34 -11.39 3.62
N PRO A 65 4.19 -11.39 4.95
CA PRO A 65 4.07 -10.13 5.71
C PRO A 65 5.25 -9.21 5.42
N ALA A 66 4.97 -7.93 5.28
CA ALA A 66 5.97 -6.96 4.88
C ALA A 66 5.80 -5.65 5.65
N GLY A 67 6.85 -4.83 5.63
CA GLY A 67 6.82 -3.49 6.17
C GLY A 67 7.28 -2.49 5.11
N LEU A 68 7.40 -1.23 5.49
CA LEU A 68 7.77 -0.18 4.55
C LEU A 68 9.15 -0.40 3.92
N ALA A 69 10.09 -0.99 4.66
CA ALA A 69 11.45 -1.21 4.17
C ALA A 69 11.59 -2.49 3.35
N THR A 70 10.54 -3.30 3.26
CA THR A 70 10.62 -4.57 2.55
C THR A 70 10.86 -4.34 1.05
N ALA A 71 11.81 -5.07 0.49
CA ALA A 71 12.14 -4.98 -0.92
C ALA A 71 11.04 -5.56 -1.79
N LEU A 72 10.85 -4.96 -2.96
CA LEU A 72 9.89 -5.41 -3.96
C LEU A 72 10.65 -5.89 -5.18
N PRO A 73 10.79 -7.21 -5.37
CA PRO A 73 11.40 -7.72 -6.60
C PRO A 73 10.54 -7.34 -7.80
N GLU A 74 11.18 -7.25 -8.97
CA GLU A 74 10.47 -6.95 -10.20
C GLU A 74 9.32 -7.96 -10.40
N GLY A 75 8.13 -7.43 -10.68
CA GLY A 75 6.96 -8.27 -10.89
C GLY A 75 6.23 -8.68 -9.62
N ALA A 76 6.70 -8.26 -8.46
CA ALA A 76 6.05 -8.62 -7.19
C ALA A 76 4.66 -8.01 -7.08
N GLU A 77 3.83 -8.65 -6.26
CA GLU A 77 2.52 -8.12 -5.90
C GLU A 77 2.56 -7.63 -4.47
N LEU A 78 2.19 -6.37 -4.30
CA LEU A 78 2.06 -5.75 -2.98
C LEU A 78 0.57 -5.66 -2.65
N PHE A 79 0.18 -6.32 -1.60
CA PHE A 79 -1.20 -6.34 -1.14
C PHE A 79 -1.30 -5.52 0.15
N LEU A 80 -2.07 -4.43 0.09
CA LEU A 80 -2.32 -3.60 1.27
C LEU A 80 -3.75 -3.84 1.72
N MET A 81 -3.94 -4.15 2.98
CA MET A 81 -5.26 -4.47 3.50
C MET A 81 -5.46 -3.89 4.88
N THR A 82 -6.72 -3.71 5.25
CA THR A 82 -7.06 -3.32 6.61
C THR A 82 -7.17 -4.58 7.45
N ALA A 83 -6.54 -4.55 8.63
CA ALA A 83 -6.70 -5.63 9.57
C ALA A 83 -8.09 -5.52 10.20
N ILE A 84 -8.84 -6.60 10.16
CA ILE A 84 -10.08 -6.65 10.89
C ILE A 84 -9.69 -6.95 12.32
N SER A 85 -10.01 -6.03 13.23
CA SER A 85 -9.85 -6.33 14.62
C SER A 85 -10.89 -7.41 14.90
N GLY A 86 -10.49 -8.64 14.81
CA GLY A 86 -11.37 -9.79 14.93
C GLY A 86 -11.88 -9.94 16.33
N GLY A 87 -12.07 -8.92 16.79
CA GLY A 87 -12.52 -8.99 18.12
C GLY A 87 -11.60 -9.91 18.83
#